data_c0715947f97d22bfa75f1538f8a317fe
#
_entry.id   c0715947f97d22bfa75f1538f8a317fe
#
_cell.length_a   1.000
_cell.length_b   1.000
_cell.length_c   1.000
_cell.angle_alpha   90.00
_cell.angle_beta   90.00
_cell.angle_gamma   90.00
#
_symmetry.space_group_name_H-M   'P 1'
#
loop_
_entity.id
_entity.type
_entity.pdbx_description
1 polymer ?
#
loop_
_entity_poly.entity_id
_entity_poly.type
_entity_poly.pdbx_seq_one_letter_code
_entity_poly.pdbx_strand_id
1 'polypeptide(L)'
;MVSVTTSLPAGTGVDQQGIDAWLAAYGQENSREDVDYLRDACELALGAGGDVFLPSGETRLRHGLSVAEILFGMRLDRETLATAILLGSLTDSTITLEQLEERFGKSVATMVDDLTRIDALTGLSSETKHVDEAEHAENLRRLLLGIAEDVRVVLVVVGERLHLMRIARELPEETRLRLAQETRAIYAPLANRLGIWQVKWELEDLSLRFLNPDDYKRLASQLDGRREEREQFINEVIELLDGEFRKQGIEADISGRPKHIYSIWRKMQRKAVDIEQIFDLRAVRVLVRDIGQCYEVLGIVHGLWKHIPGEFDDYIATPKANMYQSIHTAVIGPEDKTLEVQIRTQDMHHHSELGVAAHWRYKENAKHDADFELRVVWMRQWLELKEGSEYYGDHLEQLDTEMEVTRIYVLTPQSKVVELPKGSTPLDFAYAVHTVGTNAGTGGYGHIGS
;
A
#
# COMPACT_ATOMS: atom_id res chain seq x y z
N MET A 1 -15.49 3.10 -1.19
CA MET A 1 -14.62 4.28 -1.08
C MET A 1 -14.56 4.64 0.38
N VAL A 2 -13.43 4.41 1.05
CA VAL A 2 -13.19 5.11 2.32
C VAL A 2 -12.88 6.53 1.89
N SER A 3 -13.92 7.36 1.88
CA SER A 3 -13.76 8.81 1.84
C SER A 3 -13.05 9.17 3.14
N VAL A 4 -11.77 9.47 3.09
CA VAL A 4 -11.14 10.23 4.16
C VAL A 4 -11.88 11.56 4.12
N THR A 5 -12.85 11.73 5.02
CA THR A 5 -13.55 12.99 5.20
C THR A 5 -12.49 13.98 5.65
N THR A 6 -12.10 14.87 4.74
CA THR A 6 -11.10 15.88 5.06
C THR A 6 -11.65 16.77 6.18
N SER A 7 -10.92 16.82 7.29
CA SER A 7 -11.21 17.74 8.40
C SER A 7 -10.73 19.17 8.11
N LEU A 8 -9.91 19.31 7.05
CA LEU A 8 -9.38 20.60 6.63
C LEU A 8 -10.43 21.38 5.84
N PRO A 9 -10.59 22.70 6.12
CA PRO A 9 -11.52 23.56 5.38
C PRO A 9 -11.14 23.63 3.89
N ALA A 10 -12.13 23.87 3.04
CA ALA A 10 -11.88 24.07 1.61
C ALA A 10 -11.02 25.33 1.41
N GLY A 11 -10.01 25.25 0.50
CA GLY A 11 -9.12 26.36 0.20
C GLY A 11 -7.70 25.95 -0.11
N THR A 12 -6.87 26.90 -0.46
CA THR A 12 -5.45 26.71 -0.81
C THR A 12 -4.48 26.94 0.36
N GLY A 13 -4.96 27.56 1.44
CA GLY A 13 -4.22 27.81 2.67
C GLY A 13 -4.93 27.26 3.89
N VAL A 14 -4.26 27.27 5.02
CA VAL A 14 -4.81 26.92 6.33
C VAL A 14 -4.46 28.04 7.31
N ASP A 15 -5.50 28.57 7.97
CA ASP A 15 -5.35 29.52 9.07
C ASP A 15 -5.32 28.80 10.43
N GLN A 16 -5.16 29.54 11.51
CA GLN A 16 -5.12 28.99 12.86
C GLN A 16 -6.39 28.21 13.21
N GLN A 17 -7.54 28.66 12.74
CA GLN A 17 -8.81 27.97 12.97
C GLN A 17 -8.87 26.61 12.26
N GLY A 18 -8.31 26.53 11.05
CA GLY A 18 -8.19 25.26 10.30
C GLY A 18 -7.23 24.28 10.97
N ILE A 19 -6.10 24.76 11.51
CA ILE A 19 -5.16 23.95 12.30
C ILE A 19 -5.88 23.41 13.55
N ASP A 20 -6.57 24.27 14.30
CA ASP A 20 -7.27 23.87 15.52
C ASP A 20 -8.40 22.86 15.24
N ALA A 21 -9.12 23.01 14.13
CA ALA A 21 -10.15 22.07 13.70
C ALA A 21 -9.54 20.69 13.36
N TRP A 22 -8.41 20.66 12.63
CA TRP A 22 -7.71 19.43 12.29
C TRP A 22 -7.17 18.72 13.55
N LEU A 23 -6.53 19.46 14.45
CA LEU A 23 -6.03 18.94 15.73
C LEU A 23 -7.16 18.44 16.64
N ALA A 24 -8.31 19.09 16.63
CA ALA A 24 -9.49 18.64 17.37
C ALA A 24 -10.04 17.31 16.83
N ALA A 25 -10.05 17.13 15.50
CA ALA A 25 -10.44 15.87 14.87
C ALA A 25 -9.46 14.75 15.23
N TYR A 26 -8.14 15.02 15.15
CA TYR A 26 -7.10 14.08 15.55
C TYR A 26 -7.21 13.67 17.02
N GLY A 27 -7.50 14.62 17.91
CA GLY A 27 -7.61 14.42 19.36
C GLY A 27 -8.82 13.60 19.80
N GLN A 28 -9.77 13.28 18.91
CA GLN A 28 -10.89 12.38 19.24
C GLN A 28 -10.42 10.93 19.46
N GLU A 29 -9.35 10.52 18.80
CA GLU A 29 -8.82 9.15 18.85
C GLU A 29 -7.46 9.06 19.55
N ASN A 30 -6.80 10.19 19.86
CA ASN A 30 -5.42 10.25 20.32
C ASN A 30 -5.26 11.02 21.63
N SER A 31 -4.12 10.89 22.27
CA SER A 31 -3.83 11.54 23.55
C SER A 31 -3.66 13.06 23.42
N ARG A 32 -3.82 13.78 24.52
CA ARG A 32 -3.56 15.23 24.54
C ARG A 32 -2.09 15.54 24.24
N GLU A 33 -1.19 14.69 24.70
CA GLU A 33 0.26 14.82 24.43
C GLU A 33 0.56 14.76 22.93
N ASP A 34 -0.09 13.84 22.21
CA ASP A 34 0.07 13.72 20.74
C ASP A 34 -0.49 14.94 20.02
N VAL A 35 -1.62 15.49 20.49
CA VAL A 35 -2.21 16.72 19.93
C VAL A 35 -1.26 17.91 20.15
N ASP A 36 -0.69 18.06 21.35
CA ASP A 36 0.25 19.14 21.68
C ASP A 36 1.52 19.01 20.83
N TYR A 37 2.02 17.78 20.63
CA TYR A 37 3.17 17.48 19.77
C TYR A 37 2.95 17.89 18.31
N LEU A 38 1.79 17.58 17.73
CA LEU A 38 1.47 17.96 16.36
C LEU A 38 1.15 19.45 16.22
N ARG A 39 0.61 20.09 17.27
CA ARG A 39 0.47 21.56 17.33
C ARG A 39 1.82 22.24 17.20
N ASP A 40 2.80 21.75 17.94
CA ASP A 40 4.18 22.23 17.91
C ASP A 40 4.80 22.11 16.49
N ALA A 41 4.51 21.02 15.79
CA ALA A 41 4.94 20.82 14.41
C ALA A 41 4.27 21.84 13.45
N CYS A 42 2.97 22.13 13.62
CA CYS A 42 2.26 23.13 12.82
C CYS A 42 2.81 24.55 13.04
N GLU A 43 3.09 24.90 14.31
CA GLU A 43 3.65 26.21 14.66
C GLU A 43 5.06 26.40 14.07
N LEU A 44 5.88 25.34 14.15
CA LEU A 44 7.22 25.37 13.54
C LEU A 44 7.14 25.47 12.01
N ALA A 45 6.27 24.69 11.36
CA ALA A 45 6.07 24.72 9.93
C ALA A 45 5.61 26.11 9.44
N LEU A 46 4.70 26.77 10.18
CA LEU A 46 4.27 28.15 9.89
C LEU A 46 5.47 29.13 9.94
N GLY A 47 6.28 29.04 11.00
CA GLY A 47 7.48 29.87 11.15
C GLY A 47 8.54 29.62 10.06
N ALA A 48 8.52 28.44 9.45
CA ALA A 48 9.42 27.99 8.38
C ALA A 48 8.91 28.29 6.96
N GLY A 49 8.01 29.27 6.78
CA GLY A 49 7.43 29.60 5.48
C GLY A 49 6.29 28.66 5.09
N GLY A 50 5.52 28.19 6.07
CA GLY A 50 4.33 27.38 5.83
C GLY A 50 3.24 28.07 5.02
N ASP A 51 3.26 29.39 4.92
CA ASP A 51 2.38 30.26 4.11
C ASP A 51 2.86 30.43 2.66
N VAL A 52 4.06 29.96 2.31
CA VAL A 52 4.60 30.01 0.94
C VAL A 52 3.80 29.07 0.04
N PHE A 53 3.41 29.59 -1.13
CA PHE A 53 2.68 28.82 -2.13
C PHE A 53 3.61 27.88 -2.90
N LEU A 54 3.20 26.63 -3.02
CA LEU A 54 3.84 25.61 -3.85
C LEU A 54 3.35 25.73 -5.30
N PRO A 55 4.07 25.12 -6.27
CA PRO A 55 3.61 25.05 -7.67
C PRO A 55 2.25 24.37 -7.84
N SER A 56 1.81 23.58 -6.87
CA SER A 56 0.48 22.98 -6.80
C SER A 56 -0.66 23.98 -6.55
N GLY A 57 -0.32 25.23 -6.16
CA GLY A 57 -1.29 26.26 -5.82
C GLY A 57 -1.74 26.25 -4.36
N GLU A 58 -1.23 25.37 -3.53
CA GLU A 58 -1.46 25.31 -2.09
C GLU A 58 -0.33 25.92 -1.30
N THR A 59 -0.60 26.37 -0.06
CA THR A 59 0.46 26.72 0.88
C THR A 59 1.19 25.46 1.38
N ARG A 60 2.47 25.61 1.72
CA ARG A 60 3.31 24.50 2.21
C ARG A 60 2.70 23.79 3.42
N LEU A 61 2.19 24.55 4.39
CA LEU A 61 1.53 23.96 5.56
C LEU A 61 0.24 23.21 5.17
N ARG A 62 -0.57 23.76 4.25
CA ARG A 62 -1.78 23.09 3.75
C ARG A 62 -1.42 21.75 3.14
N HIS A 63 -0.40 21.72 2.31
CA HIS A 63 0.11 20.51 1.67
C HIS A 63 0.54 19.48 2.72
N GLY A 64 1.38 19.87 3.68
CA GLY A 64 1.86 19.00 4.76
C GLY A 64 0.72 18.41 5.60
N LEU A 65 -0.27 19.23 5.98
CA LEU A 65 -1.45 18.78 6.72
C LEU A 65 -2.32 17.82 5.90
N SER A 66 -2.47 18.05 4.59
CA SER A 66 -3.22 17.15 3.71
C SER A 66 -2.54 15.78 3.58
N VAL A 67 -1.21 15.76 3.55
CA VAL A 67 -0.42 14.51 3.59
C VAL A 67 -0.57 13.85 4.96
N ALA A 68 -0.44 14.59 6.05
CA ALA A 68 -0.61 14.07 7.41
C ALA A 68 -2.00 13.45 7.61
N GLU A 69 -3.06 14.04 7.03
CA GLU A 69 -4.42 13.49 7.08
C GLU A 69 -4.52 12.12 6.37
N ILE A 70 -3.86 11.94 5.23
CA ILE A 70 -3.76 10.65 4.54
C ILE A 70 -3.05 9.62 5.42
N LEU A 71 -1.91 10.01 6.02
CA LEU A 71 -1.12 9.14 6.89
C LEU A 71 -1.86 8.80 8.19
N PHE A 72 -2.63 9.73 8.74
CA PHE A 72 -3.52 9.49 9.87
C PHE A 72 -4.60 8.45 9.53
N GLY A 73 -5.21 8.55 8.35
CA GLY A 73 -6.13 7.52 7.84
C GLY A 73 -5.46 6.13 7.71
N MET A 74 -4.14 6.08 7.51
CA MET A 74 -3.33 4.87 7.53
C MET A 74 -2.89 4.46 8.94
N ARG A 75 -3.29 5.21 9.98
CA ARG A 75 -2.99 4.97 11.41
C ARG A 75 -1.50 4.99 11.75
N LEU A 76 -0.73 5.85 11.12
CA LEU A 76 0.68 6.04 11.42
C LEU A 76 0.88 6.87 12.70
N ASP A 77 2.09 6.75 13.26
CA ASP A 77 2.47 7.41 14.51
C ASP A 77 2.61 8.93 14.38
N ARG A 78 2.60 9.62 15.54
CA ARG A 78 2.70 11.09 15.62
C ARG A 78 3.98 11.64 14.99
N GLU A 79 5.09 10.89 15.04
CA GLU A 79 6.37 11.30 14.46
C GLU A 79 6.28 11.34 12.93
N THR A 80 5.65 10.35 12.33
CA THR A 80 5.39 10.31 10.88
C THR A 80 4.46 11.45 10.43
N LEU A 81 3.42 11.74 11.22
CA LEU A 81 2.52 12.86 10.96
C LEU A 81 3.23 14.21 11.07
N ALA A 82 4.06 14.39 12.12
CA ALA A 82 4.88 15.59 12.27
C ALA A 82 5.86 15.76 11.11
N THR A 83 6.47 14.67 10.65
CA THR A 83 7.35 14.67 9.47
C THR A 83 6.61 15.18 8.22
N ALA A 84 5.37 14.73 7.99
CA ALA A 84 4.56 15.20 6.88
C ALA A 84 4.19 16.69 7.00
N ILE A 85 3.86 17.17 8.20
CA ILE A 85 3.57 18.59 8.46
C ILE A 85 4.80 19.46 8.19
N LEU A 86 6.00 18.92 8.50
CA LEU A 86 7.29 19.61 8.34
C LEU A 86 7.91 19.43 6.93
N LEU A 87 7.17 18.87 5.98
CA LEU A 87 7.63 18.74 4.59
C LEU A 87 8.11 20.08 4.03
N GLY A 88 9.32 20.09 3.47
CA GLY A 88 9.94 21.27 2.90
C GLY A 88 10.38 22.34 3.91
N SER A 89 10.29 22.08 5.24
CA SER A 89 10.69 23.06 6.26
C SER A 89 12.21 23.30 6.31
N LEU A 90 13.02 22.37 5.82
CA LEU A 90 14.47 22.55 5.67
C LEU A 90 14.84 23.27 4.36
N THR A 91 13.92 23.37 3.40
CA THR A 91 14.14 24.01 2.12
C THR A 91 13.88 25.51 2.28
N ASP A 92 14.84 26.35 1.94
CA ASP A 92 14.74 27.83 1.99
C ASP A 92 14.41 28.40 3.40
N SER A 93 14.54 27.63 4.47
CA SER A 93 14.19 28.06 5.83
C SER A 93 15.40 28.31 6.71
N THR A 94 15.19 29.04 7.81
CA THR A 94 16.15 29.25 8.88
C THR A 94 16.20 28.09 9.88
N ILE A 95 15.40 27.06 9.68
CA ILE A 95 15.37 25.88 10.54
C ILE A 95 16.51 24.94 10.18
N THR A 96 17.23 24.49 11.20
CA THR A 96 18.34 23.55 11.04
C THR A 96 17.91 22.14 11.50
N LEU A 97 18.69 21.14 11.06
CA LEU A 97 18.47 19.74 11.46
C LEU A 97 18.59 19.57 12.97
N GLU A 98 19.52 20.28 13.60
CA GLU A 98 19.72 20.25 15.05
C GLU A 98 18.50 20.78 15.81
N GLN A 99 17.83 21.82 15.29
CA GLN A 99 16.61 22.36 15.89
C GLN A 99 15.45 21.38 15.78
N LEU A 100 15.36 20.63 14.67
CA LEU A 100 14.37 19.55 14.53
C LEU A 100 14.66 18.41 15.50
N GLU A 101 15.93 18.01 15.63
CA GLU A 101 16.32 16.94 16.54
C GLU A 101 16.06 17.29 18.01
N GLU A 102 16.35 18.54 18.43
CA GLU A 102 16.11 19.03 19.79
C GLU A 102 14.60 19.06 20.13
N ARG A 103 13.76 19.41 19.16
CA ARG A 103 12.33 19.66 19.38
C ARG A 103 11.46 18.42 19.17
N PHE A 104 11.76 17.58 18.15
CA PHE A 104 10.97 16.44 17.75
C PHE A 104 11.70 15.10 17.84
N GLY A 105 12.96 15.12 18.21
CA GLY A 105 13.82 13.95 18.31
C GLY A 105 14.49 13.55 16.98
N LYS A 106 15.48 12.68 17.10
CA LYS A 106 16.34 12.25 16.00
C LYS A 106 15.56 11.59 14.84
N SER A 107 14.52 10.82 15.18
CA SER A 107 13.71 10.10 14.19
C SER A 107 13.06 11.07 13.18
N VAL A 108 12.37 12.11 13.68
CA VAL A 108 11.72 13.12 12.82
C VAL A 108 12.76 13.90 12.03
N ALA A 109 13.85 14.34 12.69
CA ALA A 109 14.91 15.08 12.02
C ALA A 109 15.50 14.29 10.84
N THR A 110 15.81 13.00 11.04
CA THR A 110 16.34 12.13 9.97
C THR A 110 15.32 11.95 8.84
N MET A 111 14.04 11.70 9.16
CA MET A 111 13.01 11.53 8.13
C MET A 111 12.81 12.80 7.30
N VAL A 112 12.83 13.99 7.90
CA VAL A 112 12.70 15.28 7.17
C VAL A 112 13.92 15.54 6.29
N ASP A 113 15.13 15.20 6.75
CA ASP A 113 16.36 15.30 5.95
C ASP A 113 16.32 14.35 4.74
N ASP A 114 15.94 13.10 4.94
CA ASP A 114 15.79 12.10 3.86
C ASP A 114 14.77 12.57 2.81
N LEU A 115 13.62 13.10 3.22
CA LEU A 115 12.61 13.66 2.32
C LEU A 115 13.15 14.86 1.54
N THR A 116 13.89 15.75 2.19
CA THR A 116 14.50 16.90 1.53
C THR A 116 15.52 16.48 0.46
N ARG A 117 16.28 15.41 0.72
CA ARG A 117 17.20 14.82 -0.26
C ARG A 117 16.47 14.19 -1.44
N ILE A 118 15.38 13.48 -1.16
CA ILE A 118 14.53 12.88 -2.20
C ILE A 118 13.97 13.98 -3.11
N ASP A 119 13.42 15.04 -2.56
CA ASP A 119 12.89 16.17 -3.32
C ASP A 119 13.94 16.85 -4.20
N ALA A 120 15.12 17.11 -3.64
CA ALA A 120 16.22 17.72 -4.39
C ALA A 120 16.64 16.86 -5.60
N LEU A 121 16.66 15.54 -5.45
CA LEU A 121 17.05 14.62 -6.52
C LEU A 121 15.95 14.42 -7.56
N THR A 122 14.69 14.38 -7.14
CA THR A 122 13.55 14.30 -8.06
C THR A 122 13.34 15.59 -8.83
N GLY A 123 13.54 16.74 -8.21
CA GLY A 123 13.52 18.06 -8.85
C GLY A 123 14.58 18.22 -9.93
N LEU A 124 15.82 17.79 -9.68
CA LEU A 124 16.92 17.84 -10.66
C LEU A 124 16.68 16.94 -11.88
N SER A 125 16.04 15.77 -11.70
CA SER A 125 15.75 14.87 -12.81
C SER A 125 14.60 15.35 -13.70
N SER A 126 13.75 16.25 -13.23
CA SER A 126 12.65 16.83 -14.03
C SER A 126 13.12 17.85 -15.08
N GLU A 127 14.32 18.41 -14.96
CA GLU A 127 14.88 19.35 -15.91
C GLU A 127 15.63 18.69 -17.09
N THR A 128 15.97 17.41 -16.98
CA THR A 128 16.66 16.66 -18.03
C THR A 128 15.68 16.09 -19.06
N LYS A 129 15.50 16.78 -20.17
CA LYS A 129 14.56 16.49 -21.29
C LYS A 129 14.82 15.20 -22.09
N HIS A 130 15.79 14.35 -21.73
CA HIS A 130 16.23 13.21 -22.54
C HIS A 130 16.58 11.95 -21.75
N VAL A 131 16.06 11.76 -20.54
CA VAL A 131 16.23 10.49 -19.84
C VAL A 131 15.10 9.54 -20.28
N ASP A 132 15.45 8.30 -20.61
CA ASP A 132 14.47 7.25 -20.88
C ASP A 132 13.52 7.10 -19.67
N GLU A 133 12.20 7.13 -19.91
CA GLU A 133 11.18 7.03 -18.85
C GLU A 133 11.40 5.80 -17.96
N ALA A 134 11.88 4.70 -18.51
CA ALA A 134 12.18 3.47 -17.78
C ALA A 134 13.41 3.63 -16.89
N GLU A 135 14.47 4.29 -17.37
CA GLU A 135 15.68 4.57 -16.60
C GLU A 135 15.40 5.58 -15.49
N HIS A 136 14.58 6.59 -15.75
CA HIS A 136 14.15 7.57 -14.74
C HIS A 136 13.34 6.89 -13.63
N ALA A 137 12.38 6.02 -13.98
CA ALA A 137 11.57 5.26 -13.04
C ALA A 137 12.43 4.34 -12.16
N GLU A 138 13.44 3.68 -12.75
CA GLU A 138 14.35 2.80 -12.02
C GLU A 138 15.28 3.58 -11.09
N ASN A 139 15.82 4.71 -11.54
CA ASN A 139 16.67 5.56 -10.72
C ASN A 139 15.90 6.13 -9.53
N LEU A 140 14.67 6.60 -9.73
CA LEU A 140 13.83 7.11 -8.66
C LEU A 140 13.46 5.99 -7.67
N ARG A 141 13.19 4.79 -8.16
CA ARG A 141 12.92 3.63 -7.31
C ARG A 141 14.14 3.27 -6.45
N ARG A 142 15.33 3.19 -7.03
CA ARG A 142 16.59 2.92 -6.31
C ARG A 142 16.88 4.00 -5.26
N LEU A 143 16.59 5.24 -5.61
CA LEU A 143 16.77 6.38 -4.73
C LEU A 143 15.84 6.28 -3.50
N LEU A 144 14.54 6.03 -3.71
CA LEU A 144 13.57 5.85 -2.64
C LEU A 144 13.93 4.69 -1.69
N LEU A 145 14.55 3.65 -2.23
CA LEU A 145 14.96 2.47 -1.46
C LEU A 145 16.32 2.60 -0.81
N GLY A 146 17.24 3.35 -1.42
CA GLY A 146 18.61 3.51 -0.94
C GLY A 146 18.77 4.62 0.10
N ILE A 147 17.92 5.65 0.07
CA ILE A 147 17.98 6.77 1.01
C ILE A 147 17.18 6.47 2.28
N ALA A 148 16.05 5.80 2.16
CA ALA A 148 15.19 5.56 3.30
C ALA A 148 15.71 4.40 4.16
N GLU A 149 16.46 4.72 5.21
CA GLU A 149 16.73 3.76 6.30
C GLU A 149 15.44 3.42 7.04
N ASP A 150 14.50 4.37 7.10
CA ASP A 150 13.19 4.23 7.73
C ASP A 150 12.07 4.14 6.66
N VAL A 151 11.32 3.04 6.69
CA VAL A 151 10.20 2.81 5.75
C VAL A 151 9.11 3.89 5.83
N ARG A 152 8.99 4.61 6.96
CA ARG A 152 8.04 5.72 7.13
C ARG A 152 8.28 6.84 6.12
N VAL A 153 9.52 7.09 5.74
CA VAL A 153 9.87 8.06 4.68
C VAL A 153 9.17 7.68 3.38
N VAL A 154 9.20 6.40 3.01
CA VAL A 154 8.52 5.92 1.80
C VAL A 154 7.01 6.05 1.90
N LEU A 155 6.43 5.82 3.10
CA LEU A 155 5.00 6.03 3.35
C LEU A 155 4.59 7.50 3.21
N VAL A 156 5.41 8.43 3.69
CA VAL A 156 5.19 9.87 3.51
C VAL A 156 5.21 10.24 2.03
N VAL A 157 6.22 9.78 1.28
CA VAL A 157 6.35 10.03 -0.18
C VAL A 157 5.14 9.47 -0.96
N VAL A 158 4.66 8.28 -0.61
CA VAL A 158 3.47 7.70 -1.25
C VAL A 158 2.20 8.47 -0.86
N GLY A 159 2.08 8.92 0.39
CA GLY A 159 1.00 9.79 0.86
C GLY A 159 0.97 11.14 0.15
N GLU A 160 2.14 11.75 -0.01
CA GLU A 160 2.30 13.00 -0.77
C GLU A 160 1.91 12.82 -2.24
N ARG A 161 2.37 11.74 -2.88
CA ARG A 161 1.97 11.43 -4.26
C ARG A 161 0.46 11.27 -4.39
N LEU A 162 -0.19 10.63 -3.43
CA LEU A 162 -1.65 10.49 -3.42
C LEU A 162 -2.34 11.85 -3.29
N HIS A 163 -1.86 12.71 -2.40
CA HIS A 163 -2.38 14.07 -2.27
C HIS A 163 -2.25 14.85 -3.58
N LEU A 164 -1.06 14.87 -4.19
CA LEU A 164 -0.82 15.52 -5.49
C LEU A 164 -1.75 14.99 -6.59
N MET A 165 -1.98 13.69 -6.63
CA MET A 165 -2.90 13.09 -7.61
C MET A 165 -4.36 13.50 -7.37
N ARG A 166 -4.79 13.71 -6.13
CA ARG A 166 -6.15 14.20 -5.79
C ARG A 166 -6.38 15.62 -6.30
N ILE A 167 -5.40 16.49 -6.19
CA ILE A 167 -5.48 17.89 -6.65
C ILE A 167 -5.01 18.08 -8.10
N ALA A 168 -4.49 17.04 -8.76
CA ALA A 168 -3.89 17.14 -10.10
C ALA A 168 -4.83 17.69 -11.18
N ARG A 169 -6.16 17.67 -10.94
CA ARG A 169 -7.14 18.28 -11.85
C ARG A 169 -6.92 19.79 -12.01
N GLU A 170 -6.39 20.46 -11.00
CA GLU A 170 -6.15 21.90 -10.96
C GLU A 170 -4.80 22.28 -11.61
N LEU A 171 -3.93 21.28 -11.87
CA LEU A 171 -2.62 21.48 -12.47
C LEU A 171 -2.70 21.60 -14.00
N PRO A 172 -1.70 22.24 -14.63
CA PRO A 172 -1.54 22.24 -16.08
C PRO A 172 -1.54 20.80 -16.65
N GLU A 173 -2.07 20.67 -17.87
CA GLU A 173 -2.24 19.34 -18.48
C GLU A 173 -0.94 18.54 -18.59
N GLU A 174 0.13 19.17 -19.04
CA GLU A 174 1.45 18.53 -19.14
C GLU A 174 1.94 18.00 -17.81
N THR A 175 1.85 18.81 -16.75
CA THR A 175 2.23 18.41 -15.38
C THR A 175 1.36 17.28 -14.88
N ARG A 176 0.05 17.36 -15.11
CA ARG A 176 -0.92 16.31 -14.71
C ARG A 176 -0.64 14.98 -15.38
N LEU A 177 -0.37 14.97 -16.69
CA LEU A 177 -0.08 13.75 -17.43
C LEU A 177 1.24 13.11 -16.98
N ARG A 178 2.30 13.91 -16.79
CA ARG A 178 3.58 13.44 -16.25
C ARG A 178 3.39 12.83 -14.87
N LEU A 179 2.70 13.53 -13.98
CA LEU A 179 2.40 13.06 -12.62
C LEU A 179 1.66 11.71 -12.65
N ALA A 180 0.69 11.56 -13.55
CA ALA A 180 -0.08 10.32 -13.70
C ALA A 180 0.76 9.16 -14.28
N GLN A 181 1.65 9.43 -15.24
CA GLN A 181 2.58 8.43 -15.80
C GLN A 181 3.55 7.93 -14.74
N GLU A 182 4.22 8.83 -14.02
CA GLU A 182 5.12 8.47 -12.91
C GLU A 182 4.38 7.68 -11.81
N THR A 183 3.15 8.12 -11.46
CA THR A 183 2.34 7.45 -10.45
C THR A 183 2.04 6.01 -10.85
N ARG A 184 1.66 5.77 -12.10
CA ARG A 184 1.37 4.43 -12.61
C ARG A 184 2.63 3.56 -12.70
N ALA A 185 3.77 4.15 -13.08
CA ALA A 185 5.01 3.41 -13.28
C ALA A 185 5.74 3.09 -11.97
N ILE A 186 5.64 3.95 -10.95
CA ILE A 186 6.50 3.88 -9.76
C ILE A 186 5.69 3.76 -8.47
N TYR A 187 4.81 4.74 -8.19
CA TYR A 187 4.19 4.88 -6.86
C TYR A 187 3.08 3.87 -6.60
N ALA A 188 2.26 3.53 -7.60
CA ALA A 188 1.24 2.50 -7.45
C ALA A 188 1.86 1.10 -7.28
N PRO A 189 2.88 0.67 -8.05
CA PRO A 189 3.66 -0.52 -7.76
C PRO A 189 4.33 -0.50 -6.39
N LEU A 190 4.86 0.65 -5.94
CA LEU A 190 5.47 0.78 -4.62
C LEU A 190 4.44 0.59 -3.51
N ALA A 191 3.27 1.24 -3.61
CA ALA A 191 2.16 1.04 -2.67
C ALA A 191 1.69 -0.42 -2.64
N ASN A 192 1.64 -1.10 -3.80
CA ASN A 192 1.35 -2.52 -3.89
C ASN A 192 2.34 -3.39 -3.10
N ARG A 193 3.63 -3.09 -3.22
CA ARG A 193 4.70 -3.80 -2.52
C ARG A 193 4.66 -3.59 -1.01
N LEU A 194 4.35 -2.37 -0.58
CA LEU A 194 4.15 -2.02 0.82
C LEU A 194 2.85 -2.60 1.39
N GLY A 195 2.02 -3.24 0.57
CA GLY A 195 0.73 -3.79 0.97
C GLY A 195 -0.34 -2.76 1.27
N ILE A 196 -0.14 -1.48 0.90
CA ILE A 196 -1.06 -0.39 1.16
C ILE A 196 -2.11 -0.33 0.05
N TRP A 197 -3.05 -1.27 0.09
CA TRP A 197 -3.98 -1.49 -1.02
C TRP A 197 -4.91 -0.32 -1.30
N GLN A 198 -5.37 0.39 -0.25
CA GLN A 198 -6.24 1.55 -0.42
C GLN A 198 -5.56 2.64 -1.24
N VAL A 199 -4.32 2.99 -0.89
CA VAL A 199 -3.53 3.99 -1.60
C VAL A 199 -3.22 3.53 -3.03
N LYS A 200 -2.80 2.26 -3.19
CA LYS A 200 -2.54 1.68 -4.51
C LYS A 200 -3.74 1.85 -5.44
N TRP A 201 -4.91 1.42 -5.01
CA TRP A 201 -6.12 1.46 -5.85
C TRP A 201 -6.51 2.87 -6.23
N GLU A 202 -6.42 3.81 -5.29
CA GLU A 202 -6.75 5.21 -5.58
C GLU A 202 -5.73 5.83 -6.55
N LEU A 203 -4.43 5.54 -6.38
CA LEU A 203 -3.39 5.97 -7.32
C LEU A 203 -3.62 5.41 -8.73
N GLU A 204 -3.98 4.14 -8.84
CA GLU A 204 -4.29 3.48 -10.13
C GLU A 204 -5.54 4.08 -10.80
N ASP A 205 -6.63 4.29 -10.03
CA ASP A 205 -7.87 4.88 -10.55
C ASP A 205 -7.66 6.34 -11.00
N LEU A 206 -6.94 7.14 -10.23
CA LEU A 206 -6.60 8.52 -10.60
C LEU A 206 -5.68 8.56 -11.82
N SER A 207 -4.70 7.65 -11.92
CA SER A 207 -3.83 7.55 -13.08
C SER A 207 -4.63 7.20 -14.35
N LEU A 208 -5.54 6.22 -14.28
CA LEU A 208 -6.41 5.88 -15.40
C LEU A 208 -7.29 7.06 -15.82
N ARG A 209 -7.84 7.77 -14.84
CA ARG A 209 -8.70 8.94 -15.09
C ARG A 209 -8.00 10.04 -15.88
N PHE A 210 -6.71 10.24 -15.65
CA PHE A 210 -5.94 11.29 -16.33
C PHE A 210 -5.29 10.81 -17.62
N LEU A 211 -4.83 9.57 -17.70
CA LEU A 211 -4.16 9.01 -18.88
C LEU A 211 -5.13 8.49 -19.92
N ASN A 212 -6.26 7.93 -19.51
CA ASN A 212 -7.28 7.34 -20.38
C ASN A 212 -8.69 7.84 -20.00
N PRO A 213 -8.96 9.16 -20.12
CA PRO A 213 -10.17 9.79 -19.60
C PRO A 213 -11.47 9.26 -20.23
N ASP A 214 -11.44 8.87 -21.49
CA ASP A 214 -12.62 8.35 -22.19
C ASP A 214 -12.98 6.94 -21.71
N ASP A 215 -12.00 6.07 -21.55
CA ASP A 215 -12.21 4.74 -20.97
C ASP A 215 -12.71 4.84 -19.53
N TYR A 216 -12.10 5.71 -18.74
CA TYR A 216 -12.52 5.94 -17.35
C TYR A 216 -13.98 6.40 -17.27
N LYS A 217 -14.37 7.41 -18.07
CA LYS A 217 -15.75 7.94 -18.12
C LYS A 217 -16.75 6.88 -18.58
N ARG A 218 -16.40 6.12 -19.63
CA ARG A 218 -17.24 5.04 -20.15
C ARG A 218 -17.51 3.99 -19.08
N LEU A 219 -16.45 3.49 -18.42
CA LEU A 219 -16.59 2.49 -17.36
C LEU A 219 -17.32 3.02 -16.14
N ALA A 220 -17.01 4.25 -15.69
CA ALA A 220 -17.71 4.89 -14.59
C ALA A 220 -19.22 5.00 -14.85
N SER A 221 -19.62 5.44 -16.04
CA SER A 221 -21.03 5.54 -16.43
C SER A 221 -21.73 4.18 -16.48
N GLN A 222 -21.07 3.15 -17.03
CA GLN A 222 -21.63 1.79 -17.09
C GLN A 222 -21.78 1.17 -15.68
N LEU A 223 -20.85 1.47 -14.78
CA LEU A 223 -20.93 1.01 -13.39
C LEU A 223 -22.00 1.77 -12.60
N ASP A 224 -22.17 3.06 -12.84
CA ASP A 224 -23.18 3.88 -12.16
C ASP A 224 -24.59 3.49 -12.60
N GLY A 225 -24.82 3.28 -13.89
CA GLY A 225 -26.11 2.87 -14.43
C GLY A 225 -26.63 1.51 -13.92
N ARG A 226 -25.76 0.70 -13.30
CA ARG A 226 -26.11 -0.60 -12.69
C ARG A 226 -25.91 -0.61 -11.17
N ARG A 227 -25.75 0.54 -10.56
CA ARG A 227 -25.40 0.66 -9.14
C ARG A 227 -26.49 0.12 -8.25
N GLU A 228 -27.73 0.59 -8.45
CA GLU A 228 -28.88 0.17 -7.63
C GLU A 228 -29.13 -1.34 -7.70
N GLU A 229 -29.10 -1.91 -8.92
CA GLU A 229 -29.25 -3.36 -9.11
C GLU A 229 -28.16 -4.16 -8.37
N ARG A 230 -26.92 -3.68 -8.43
CA ARG A 230 -25.81 -4.32 -7.71
C ARG A 230 -25.94 -4.21 -6.21
N GLU A 231 -26.28 -3.03 -5.69
CA GLU A 231 -26.47 -2.80 -4.26
C GLU A 231 -27.60 -3.66 -3.71
N GLN A 232 -28.72 -3.77 -4.44
CA GLN A 232 -29.82 -4.65 -4.06
C GLN A 232 -29.39 -6.12 -4.04
N PHE A 233 -28.75 -6.62 -5.09
CA PHE A 233 -28.23 -7.99 -5.17
C PHE A 233 -27.25 -8.28 -4.02
N ILE A 234 -26.32 -7.37 -3.73
CA ILE A 234 -25.34 -7.55 -2.63
C ILE A 234 -26.04 -7.59 -1.29
N ASN A 235 -27.05 -6.76 -1.03
CA ASN A 235 -27.80 -6.77 0.21
C ASN A 235 -28.57 -8.09 0.39
N GLU A 236 -29.19 -8.62 -0.66
CA GLU A 236 -29.85 -9.93 -0.63
C GLU A 236 -28.85 -11.07 -0.31
N VAL A 237 -27.66 -11.03 -0.90
CA VAL A 237 -26.58 -11.98 -0.60
C VAL A 237 -26.13 -11.86 0.84
N ILE A 238 -25.96 -10.65 1.38
CA ILE A 238 -25.54 -10.42 2.76
C ILE A 238 -26.57 -10.98 3.73
N GLU A 239 -27.86 -10.70 3.53
CA GLU A 239 -28.94 -11.20 4.38
C GLU A 239 -29.00 -12.74 4.39
N LEU A 240 -28.81 -13.36 3.21
CA LEU A 240 -28.80 -14.80 3.08
C LEU A 240 -27.62 -15.44 3.81
N LEU A 241 -26.40 -14.89 3.60
CA LEU A 241 -25.19 -15.40 4.25
C LEU A 241 -25.24 -15.20 5.78
N ASP A 242 -25.67 -14.03 6.26
CA ASP A 242 -25.82 -13.75 7.70
C ASP A 242 -26.80 -14.73 8.35
N GLY A 243 -27.92 -15.01 7.68
CA GLY A 243 -28.88 -16.01 8.15
C GLY A 243 -28.30 -17.43 8.25
N GLU A 244 -27.49 -17.86 7.29
CA GLU A 244 -26.86 -19.19 7.32
C GLU A 244 -25.73 -19.26 8.36
N PHE A 245 -24.93 -18.21 8.50
CA PHE A 245 -23.85 -18.15 9.50
C PHE A 245 -24.40 -18.19 10.92
N ARG A 246 -25.48 -17.46 11.20
CA ARG A 246 -26.15 -17.49 12.52
C ARG A 246 -26.70 -18.87 12.88
N LYS A 247 -27.24 -19.63 11.91
CA LYS A 247 -27.70 -21.00 12.16
C LYS A 247 -26.59 -21.94 12.64
N GLN A 248 -25.34 -21.64 12.25
CA GLN A 248 -24.16 -22.42 12.62
C GLN A 248 -23.34 -21.76 13.75
N GLY A 249 -23.84 -20.67 14.35
CA GLY A 249 -23.20 -19.99 15.46
C GLY A 249 -21.94 -19.21 15.06
N ILE A 250 -21.79 -18.85 13.78
CA ILE A 250 -20.68 -18.05 13.27
C ILE A 250 -21.09 -16.58 13.28
N GLU A 251 -20.28 -15.76 13.96
CA GLU A 251 -20.37 -14.31 13.91
C GLU A 251 -19.41 -13.80 12.82
N ALA A 252 -19.95 -13.13 11.80
CA ALA A 252 -19.17 -12.59 10.70
C ALA A 252 -19.62 -11.16 10.37
N ASP A 253 -18.64 -10.29 10.00
CA ASP A 253 -18.95 -9.01 9.39
C ASP A 253 -18.94 -9.19 7.87
N ILE A 254 -20.10 -8.96 7.24
CA ILE A 254 -20.29 -9.17 5.80
C ILE A 254 -20.52 -7.82 5.14
N SER A 255 -19.72 -7.51 4.14
CA SER A 255 -19.82 -6.25 3.41
C SER A 255 -19.67 -6.43 1.90
N GLY A 256 -20.36 -5.59 1.13
CA GLY A 256 -20.14 -5.51 -0.31
C GLY A 256 -18.75 -4.93 -0.62
N ARG A 257 -18.06 -5.50 -1.60
CA ARG A 257 -16.76 -5.01 -2.06
C ARG A 257 -16.89 -4.37 -3.44
N PRO A 258 -16.93 -3.04 -3.53
CA PRO A 258 -16.88 -2.36 -4.82
C PRO A 258 -15.51 -2.61 -5.47
N LYS A 259 -15.52 -2.98 -6.75
CA LYS A 259 -14.28 -3.17 -7.53
C LYS A 259 -13.84 -1.85 -8.13
N HIS A 260 -12.53 -1.57 -8.06
CA HIS A 260 -11.93 -0.36 -8.61
C HIS A 260 -11.96 -0.35 -10.13
N ILE A 261 -12.18 0.83 -10.74
CA ILE A 261 -12.35 0.99 -12.18
C ILE A 261 -11.10 0.53 -12.93
N TYR A 262 -9.91 0.87 -12.43
CA TYR A 262 -8.66 0.43 -13.02
C TYR A 262 -8.53 -1.10 -13.06
N SER A 263 -8.90 -1.79 -11.99
CA SER A 263 -8.85 -3.25 -11.95
C SER A 263 -9.79 -3.90 -12.97
N ILE A 264 -10.97 -3.30 -13.20
CA ILE A 264 -11.92 -3.73 -14.22
C ILE A 264 -11.32 -3.47 -15.61
N TRP A 265 -10.85 -2.25 -15.86
CA TRP A 265 -10.24 -1.85 -17.13
C TRP A 265 -9.08 -2.77 -17.51
N ARG A 266 -8.16 -3.03 -16.58
CA ARG A 266 -7.01 -3.89 -16.79
C ARG A 266 -7.42 -5.34 -17.11
N LYS A 267 -8.44 -5.87 -16.42
CA LYS A 267 -8.98 -7.21 -16.71
C LYS A 267 -9.62 -7.29 -18.08
N MET A 268 -10.35 -6.23 -18.52
CA MET A 268 -10.89 -6.11 -19.86
C MET A 268 -9.79 -6.12 -20.93
N GLN A 269 -8.72 -5.33 -20.72
CA GLN A 269 -7.59 -5.27 -21.65
C GLN A 269 -6.90 -6.64 -21.76
N ARG A 270 -6.60 -7.28 -20.63
CA ARG A 270 -5.91 -8.57 -20.59
C ARG A 270 -6.69 -9.71 -21.25
N LYS A 271 -7.98 -9.78 -20.97
CA LYS A 271 -8.87 -10.84 -21.51
C LYS A 271 -9.45 -10.49 -22.87
N ALA A 272 -9.25 -9.27 -23.39
CA ALA A 272 -9.88 -8.73 -24.60
C ALA A 272 -11.41 -8.92 -24.58
N VAL A 273 -12.05 -8.63 -23.44
CA VAL A 273 -13.49 -8.80 -23.18
C VAL A 273 -14.15 -7.48 -22.81
N ASP A 274 -15.46 -7.38 -23.02
CA ASP A 274 -16.24 -6.22 -22.55
C ASP A 274 -16.64 -6.38 -21.07
N ILE A 275 -17.03 -5.27 -20.43
CA ILE A 275 -17.43 -5.21 -19.02
C ILE A 275 -18.53 -6.25 -18.66
N GLU A 276 -19.40 -6.55 -19.62
CA GLU A 276 -20.49 -7.53 -19.46
C GLU A 276 -19.99 -8.97 -19.26
N GLN A 277 -18.79 -9.27 -19.73
CA GLN A 277 -18.14 -10.58 -19.63
C GLN A 277 -17.24 -10.70 -18.40
N ILE A 278 -17.17 -9.65 -17.58
CA ILE A 278 -16.41 -9.67 -16.33
C ILE A 278 -17.31 -10.20 -15.21
N PHE A 279 -17.03 -11.43 -14.81
CA PHE A 279 -17.83 -12.18 -13.83
C PHE A 279 -17.75 -11.65 -12.39
N ASP A 280 -16.69 -10.94 -12.02
CA ASP A 280 -16.36 -10.54 -10.64
C ASP A 280 -16.75 -9.08 -10.30
N LEU A 281 -17.77 -8.53 -10.96
CA LEU A 281 -18.31 -7.20 -10.64
C LEU A 281 -19.12 -7.19 -9.33
N ARG A 282 -19.61 -8.35 -8.89
CA ARG A 282 -20.35 -8.55 -7.64
C ARG A 282 -19.46 -9.31 -6.71
N ALA A 283 -19.06 -8.67 -5.63
CA ALA A 283 -18.20 -9.29 -4.63
C ALA A 283 -18.66 -8.93 -3.21
N VAL A 284 -18.56 -9.92 -2.32
CA VAL A 284 -18.74 -9.72 -0.89
C VAL A 284 -17.45 -10.09 -0.16
N ARG A 285 -17.24 -9.43 0.96
CA ARG A 285 -16.18 -9.72 1.91
C ARG A 285 -16.80 -10.23 3.19
N VAL A 286 -16.27 -11.33 3.69
CA VAL A 286 -16.66 -11.94 4.95
C VAL A 286 -15.48 -11.90 5.90
N LEU A 287 -15.62 -11.19 7.01
CA LEU A 287 -14.62 -11.10 8.07
C LEU A 287 -15.05 -11.96 9.24
N VAL A 288 -14.19 -12.84 9.68
CA VAL A 288 -14.42 -13.76 10.79
C VAL A 288 -13.32 -13.66 11.84
N ARG A 289 -13.51 -14.31 12.98
CA ARG A 289 -12.61 -14.21 14.13
C ARG A 289 -11.27 -14.91 13.90
N ASP A 290 -11.29 -16.12 13.34
CA ASP A 290 -10.13 -17.00 13.23
C ASP A 290 -10.09 -17.79 11.91
N ILE A 291 -8.94 -18.41 11.63
CA ILE A 291 -8.70 -19.16 10.40
C ILE A 291 -9.64 -20.36 10.28
N GLY A 292 -9.98 -21.05 11.38
CA GLY A 292 -10.91 -22.16 11.35
C GLY A 292 -12.25 -21.75 10.80
N GLN A 293 -12.78 -20.60 11.27
CA GLN A 293 -14.02 -20.02 10.76
C GLN A 293 -13.94 -19.60 9.28
N CYS A 294 -12.75 -19.23 8.76
CA CYS A 294 -12.60 -18.97 7.33
C CYS A 294 -12.96 -20.18 6.48
N TYR A 295 -12.49 -21.37 6.87
CA TYR A 295 -12.78 -22.60 6.15
C TYR A 295 -14.20 -23.14 6.41
N GLU A 296 -14.77 -22.90 7.58
CA GLU A 296 -16.19 -23.18 7.86
C GLU A 296 -17.10 -22.36 6.96
N VAL A 297 -16.86 -21.06 6.85
CA VAL A 297 -17.57 -20.14 5.93
C VAL A 297 -17.42 -20.59 4.48
N LEU A 298 -16.22 -20.99 4.05
CA LEU A 298 -16.00 -21.52 2.71
C LEU A 298 -16.88 -22.74 2.45
N GLY A 299 -16.98 -23.67 3.42
CA GLY A 299 -17.84 -24.85 3.34
C GLY A 299 -19.31 -24.49 3.20
N ILE A 300 -19.80 -23.50 3.95
CA ILE A 300 -21.17 -22.99 3.86
C ILE A 300 -21.43 -22.38 2.47
N VAL A 301 -20.54 -21.51 1.99
CA VAL A 301 -20.67 -20.84 0.69
C VAL A 301 -20.74 -21.88 -0.45
N HIS A 302 -19.88 -22.90 -0.42
CA HIS A 302 -19.87 -23.97 -1.42
C HIS A 302 -21.05 -24.97 -1.24
N GLY A 303 -21.63 -25.04 -0.05
CA GLY A 303 -22.88 -25.79 0.20
C GLY A 303 -24.12 -25.08 -0.34
N LEU A 304 -24.13 -23.75 -0.31
CA LEU A 304 -25.23 -22.93 -0.84
C LEU A 304 -25.18 -22.79 -2.36
N TRP A 305 -23.99 -22.63 -2.92
CA TRP A 305 -23.80 -22.29 -4.32
C TRP A 305 -22.70 -23.11 -5.00
N LYS A 306 -22.90 -23.37 -6.28
CA LYS A 306 -21.91 -24.09 -7.09
C LYS A 306 -20.70 -23.19 -7.35
N HIS A 307 -19.50 -23.64 -6.95
CA HIS A 307 -18.27 -22.91 -7.25
C HIS A 307 -17.92 -22.99 -8.75
N ILE A 308 -17.23 -21.96 -9.25
CA ILE A 308 -16.76 -21.87 -10.63
C ILE A 308 -15.34 -22.46 -10.69
N PRO A 309 -15.11 -23.53 -11.48
CA PRO A 309 -13.79 -24.15 -11.59
C PRO A 309 -12.73 -23.13 -12.09
N GLY A 310 -11.55 -23.14 -11.44
CA GLY A 310 -10.45 -22.26 -11.80
C GLY A 310 -10.53 -20.83 -11.23
N GLU A 311 -11.58 -20.51 -10.48
CA GLU A 311 -11.75 -19.21 -9.80
C GLU A 311 -11.76 -19.43 -8.27
N PHE A 312 -10.80 -20.21 -7.77
CA PHE A 312 -10.57 -20.46 -6.36
C PHE A 312 -9.10 -20.27 -6.02
N ASP A 313 -8.82 -19.42 -5.04
CA ASP A 313 -7.49 -19.15 -4.54
C ASP A 313 -7.48 -19.19 -3.00
N ASP A 314 -6.56 -19.92 -2.43
CA ASP A 314 -6.33 -19.98 -0.99
C ASP A 314 -5.00 -19.27 -0.63
N TYR A 315 -5.11 -17.97 -0.41
CA TYR A 315 -3.98 -17.16 0.05
C TYR A 315 -3.81 -17.15 1.58
N ILE A 316 -4.63 -17.92 2.33
CA ILE A 316 -4.37 -18.19 3.75
C ILE A 316 -3.32 -19.28 3.86
N ALA A 317 -3.51 -20.39 3.12
CA ALA A 317 -2.56 -21.48 3.08
C ALA A 317 -1.27 -21.11 2.34
N THR A 318 -1.36 -20.29 1.29
CA THR A 318 -0.22 -19.85 0.48
C THR A 318 -0.26 -18.34 0.31
N PRO A 319 0.23 -17.56 1.30
CA PRO A 319 0.22 -16.10 1.23
C PRO A 319 0.96 -15.56 0.01
N LYS A 320 0.48 -14.45 -0.56
CA LYS A 320 1.19 -13.75 -1.64
C LYS A 320 2.52 -13.19 -1.16
N ALA A 321 3.40 -12.84 -2.10
CA ALA A 321 4.70 -12.26 -1.81
C ALA A 321 4.64 -10.98 -0.94
N ASN A 322 3.55 -10.21 -1.00
CA ASN A 322 3.29 -9.05 -0.14
C ASN A 322 2.52 -9.39 1.14
N MET A 323 2.54 -10.65 1.57
CA MET A 323 1.88 -11.17 2.78
C MET A 323 0.35 -11.05 2.78
N TYR A 324 -0.26 -10.83 1.61
CA TYR A 324 -1.72 -10.83 1.49
C TYR A 324 -2.29 -12.20 1.78
N GLN A 325 -3.29 -12.26 2.67
CA GLN A 325 -4.00 -13.47 3.07
C GLN A 325 -5.51 -13.29 2.92
N SER A 326 -6.16 -14.19 2.22
CA SER A 326 -7.61 -14.29 2.06
C SER A 326 -7.94 -15.56 1.29
N ILE A 327 -9.08 -16.16 1.50
CA ILE A 327 -9.65 -17.15 0.57
C ILE A 327 -10.50 -16.38 -0.44
N HIS A 328 -10.29 -16.64 -1.73
CA HIS A 328 -11.11 -16.11 -2.80
C HIS A 328 -11.83 -17.26 -3.49
N THR A 329 -13.13 -17.16 -3.66
CA THR A 329 -13.91 -18.12 -4.42
C THR A 329 -14.99 -17.42 -5.22
N ALA A 330 -15.20 -17.86 -6.46
CA ALA A 330 -16.31 -17.42 -7.27
C ALA A 330 -17.36 -18.51 -7.35
N VAL A 331 -18.62 -18.13 -7.17
CA VAL A 331 -19.77 -19.03 -7.17
C VAL A 331 -20.87 -18.53 -8.09
N ILE A 332 -21.76 -19.43 -8.49
CA ILE A 332 -23.03 -19.10 -9.15
C ILE A 332 -24.04 -18.83 -8.04
N GLY A 333 -24.23 -17.57 -7.70
CA GLY A 333 -25.10 -17.11 -6.62
C GLY A 333 -26.57 -17.00 -7.01
N PRO A 334 -27.35 -16.16 -6.29
CA PRO A 334 -28.74 -15.91 -6.61
C PRO A 334 -28.93 -15.44 -8.06
N GLU A 335 -30.09 -15.74 -8.66
CA GLU A 335 -30.45 -15.37 -10.04
C GLU A 335 -29.44 -15.83 -11.10
N ASP A 336 -28.72 -16.93 -10.86
CA ASP A 336 -27.64 -17.44 -11.70
C ASP A 336 -26.53 -16.39 -12.00
N LYS A 337 -26.40 -15.38 -11.15
CA LYS A 337 -25.38 -14.34 -11.28
C LYS A 337 -24.08 -14.77 -10.57
N THR A 338 -22.96 -14.46 -11.20
CA THR A 338 -21.65 -14.73 -10.60
C THR A 338 -21.39 -13.82 -9.41
N LEU A 339 -20.88 -14.41 -8.32
CA LEU A 339 -20.52 -13.75 -7.06
C LEU A 339 -19.12 -14.18 -6.64
N GLU A 340 -18.23 -13.21 -6.41
CA GLU A 340 -16.95 -13.43 -5.72
C GLU A 340 -17.16 -13.31 -4.21
N VAL A 341 -16.65 -14.28 -3.45
CA VAL A 341 -16.66 -14.25 -1.99
C VAL A 341 -15.22 -14.25 -1.49
N GLN A 342 -14.85 -13.21 -0.74
CA GLN A 342 -13.55 -13.07 -0.12
C GLN A 342 -13.68 -13.29 1.37
N ILE A 343 -12.97 -14.30 1.90
CA ILE A 343 -13.08 -14.74 3.29
C ILE A 343 -11.72 -14.56 3.95
N ARG A 344 -11.68 -13.86 5.10
CA ARG A 344 -10.45 -13.65 5.87
C ARG A 344 -10.76 -13.25 7.31
N THR A 345 -9.77 -13.29 8.18
CA THR A 345 -9.92 -12.79 9.55
C THR A 345 -9.88 -11.27 9.59
N GLN A 346 -10.33 -10.68 10.72
CA GLN A 346 -10.21 -9.24 10.93
C GLN A 346 -8.75 -8.78 10.91
N ASP A 347 -7.83 -9.55 11.49
CA ASP A 347 -6.41 -9.25 11.49
C ASP A 347 -5.82 -9.27 10.07
N MET A 348 -6.15 -10.30 9.27
CA MET A 348 -5.76 -10.35 7.85
C MET A 348 -6.33 -9.17 7.06
N HIS A 349 -7.53 -8.71 7.42
CA HIS A 349 -8.13 -7.53 6.82
C HIS A 349 -7.34 -6.27 7.14
N HIS A 350 -7.04 -6.03 8.40
CA HIS A 350 -6.21 -4.89 8.81
C HIS A 350 -4.85 -4.90 8.13
N HIS A 351 -4.17 -6.05 8.11
CA HIS A 351 -2.90 -6.20 7.41
C HIS A 351 -3.02 -5.94 5.90
N SER A 352 -4.11 -6.38 5.26
CA SER A 352 -4.31 -6.16 3.84
C SER A 352 -4.68 -4.71 3.47
N GLU A 353 -5.33 -3.96 4.34
CA GLU A 353 -5.71 -2.56 4.05
C GLU A 353 -4.54 -1.59 4.32
N LEU A 354 -3.77 -1.82 5.38
CA LEU A 354 -2.75 -0.92 5.87
C LEU A 354 -1.31 -1.38 5.56
N GLY A 355 -1.13 -2.66 5.17
CA GLY A 355 0.18 -3.20 4.83
C GLY A 355 1.21 -3.00 5.94
N VAL A 356 2.39 -2.49 5.57
CA VAL A 356 3.48 -2.19 6.51
C VAL A 356 3.05 -1.17 7.58
N ALA A 357 2.13 -0.27 7.27
CA ALA A 357 1.64 0.73 8.23
C ALA A 357 0.90 0.11 9.43
N ALA A 358 0.24 -1.05 9.28
CA ALA A 358 -0.46 -1.74 10.36
C ALA A 358 0.45 -2.14 11.52
N HIS A 359 1.73 -2.41 11.23
CA HIS A 359 2.70 -2.86 12.22
C HIS A 359 3.31 -1.74 13.06
N TRP A 360 3.24 -0.50 12.57
CA TRP A 360 3.88 0.63 13.25
C TRP A 360 3.21 1.00 14.57
N ARG A 361 1.90 0.86 14.68
CA ARG A 361 1.11 1.13 15.89
C ARG A 361 1.40 0.15 17.06
N TYR A 362 1.82 -1.08 16.74
CA TYR A 362 2.10 -2.09 17.78
C TYR A 362 3.42 -1.83 18.51
N LYS A 363 4.31 -0.99 17.94
CA LYS A 363 5.65 -0.73 18.47
C LYS A 363 5.68 0.18 19.72
N GLU A 364 4.66 1.00 19.94
CA GLU A 364 4.59 1.85 21.15
C GLU A 364 4.43 1.05 22.46
N ASN A 365 4.01 -0.21 22.40
CA ASN A 365 3.73 -1.06 23.55
C ASN A 365 4.45 -2.42 23.61
N ALA A 366 5.29 -2.79 22.64
CA ALA A 366 5.96 -4.09 22.63
C ALA A 366 7.45 -3.99 22.26
N LYS A 367 8.27 -4.72 23.03
CA LYS A 367 9.70 -4.96 22.76
C LYS A 367 9.85 -5.53 21.34
N HIS A 368 10.86 -5.02 20.59
CA HIS A 368 11.39 -5.50 19.30
C HIS A 368 10.64 -6.68 18.69
N ASP A 369 9.77 -6.39 17.70
CA ASP A 369 9.16 -7.44 16.90
C ASP A 369 10.17 -7.85 15.80
N ALA A 370 10.91 -8.94 16.06
CA ALA A 370 11.88 -9.51 15.14
C ALA A 370 11.27 -9.87 13.78
N ASP A 371 9.95 -10.16 13.73
CA ASP A 371 9.21 -10.42 12.50
C ASP A 371 9.06 -9.17 11.64
N PHE A 372 8.98 -7.99 12.23
CA PHE A 372 8.90 -6.74 11.48
C PHE A 372 10.24 -6.37 10.84
N GLU A 373 11.34 -6.46 11.61
CA GLU A 373 12.68 -6.22 11.07
C GLU A 373 13.02 -7.20 9.94
N LEU A 374 12.62 -8.47 10.09
CA LEU A 374 12.74 -9.48 9.03
C LEU A 374 11.92 -9.11 7.79
N ARG A 375 10.70 -8.57 7.93
CA ARG A 375 9.87 -8.14 6.79
C ARG A 375 10.44 -6.92 6.07
N VAL A 376 10.98 -5.96 6.80
CA VAL A 376 11.66 -4.78 6.21
C VAL A 376 12.95 -5.21 5.49
N VAL A 377 13.74 -6.08 6.12
CA VAL A 377 14.94 -6.66 5.50
C VAL A 377 14.60 -7.51 4.28
N TRP A 378 13.56 -8.34 4.37
CA TRP A 378 13.07 -9.15 3.25
C TRP A 378 12.55 -8.27 2.11
N MET A 379 11.84 -7.19 2.42
CA MET A 379 11.34 -6.23 1.44
C MET A 379 12.49 -5.51 0.73
N ARG A 380 13.55 -5.13 1.45
CA ARG A 380 14.79 -4.58 0.87
C ARG A 380 15.47 -5.60 -0.05
N GLN A 381 15.69 -6.81 0.43
CA GLN A 381 16.32 -7.89 -0.37
C GLN A 381 15.50 -8.24 -1.61
N TRP A 382 14.18 -8.29 -1.51
CA TRP A 382 13.31 -8.58 -2.66
C TRP A 382 13.29 -7.43 -3.68
N LEU A 383 13.50 -6.21 -3.24
CA LEU A 383 13.66 -5.04 -4.10
C LEU A 383 15.03 -5.03 -4.79
N GLU A 384 16.07 -5.54 -4.14
CA GLU A 384 17.43 -5.69 -4.69
C GLU A 384 17.54 -6.87 -5.68
N LEU A 385 16.80 -7.96 -5.47
CA LEU A 385 16.89 -9.18 -6.28
C LEU A 385 16.38 -9.06 -7.73
N LYS A 386 15.80 -7.93 -8.14
CA LYS A 386 15.29 -7.71 -9.51
C LYS A 386 16.22 -6.92 -10.44
N GLU A 387 17.50 -6.84 -10.16
CA GLU A 387 18.46 -6.15 -11.04
C GLU A 387 18.72 -6.82 -12.41
N GLY A 388 18.05 -7.93 -12.74
CA GLY A 388 18.39 -8.76 -13.91
C GLY A 388 17.31 -8.98 -14.98
N SER A 389 16.12 -8.42 -14.91
CA SER A 389 15.12 -8.64 -15.97
C SER A 389 14.59 -7.36 -16.60
N GLU A 390 15.09 -7.06 -17.80
CA GLU A 390 14.53 -6.13 -18.76
C GLU A 390 13.13 -6.59 -19.18
N TYR A 391 12.05 -6.13 -18.57
CA TYR A 391 10.75 -5.97 -19.22
C TYR A 391 9.75 -5.32 -18.28
N TYR A 392 9.58 -4.02 -18.39
CA TYR A 392 8.57 -3.23 -17.72
C TYR A 392 7.35 -3.10 -18.62
N GLY A 393 6.24 -3.67 -18.22
CA GLY A 393 4.97 -3.61 -18.93
C GLY A 393 4.08 -4.73 -18.37
N ASP A 394 3.34 -5.42 -19.07
CA ASP A 394 2.24 -6.34 -18.75
C ASP A 394 2.60 -7.64 -17.97
N HIS A 395 3.85 -7.87 -17.59
CA HIS A 395 4.29 -9.14 -16.97
C HIS A 395 4.24 -9.19 -15.45
N LEU A 396 3.86 -8.12 -14.73
CA LEU A 396 3.83 -8.15 -13.25
C LEU A 396 2.77 -9.10 -12.67
N GLU A 397 1.64 -9.31 -13.36
CA GLU A 397 0.67 -10.35 -12.95
C GLU A 397 1.00 -11.74 -13.51
N GLN A 398 1.67 -11.83 -14.66
CA GLN A 398 2.23 -13.10 -15.14
C GLN A 398 3.39 -13.57 -14.27
N LEU A 399 4.21 -12.66 -13.75
CA LEU A 399 5.25 -12.99 -12.77
C LEU A 399 4.68 -13.40 -11.40
N ASP A 400 3.50 -12.92 -11.01
CA ASP A 400 2.75 -13.45 -9.87
C ASP A 400 2.15 -14.85 -10.16
N THR A 401 1.92 -15.19 -11.43
CA THR A 401 1.36 -16.50 -11.84
C THR A 401 2.43 -17.47 -12.37
N GLU A 402 3.56 -16.98 -12.90
CA GLU A 402 4.66 -17.77 -13.47
C GLU A 402 5.92 -17.83 -12.59
N MET A 403 6.00 -17.07 -11.50
CA MET A 403 6.87 -17.48 -10.40
C MET A 403 6.20 -18.68 -9.70
N GLU A 404 6.06 -19.77 -10.39
CA GLU A 404 6.24 -21.06 -9.73
C GLU A 404 7.48 -20.89 -8.89
N VAL A 405 7.27 -20.90 -7.56
CA VAL A 405 8.34 -20.75 -6.58
C VAL A 405 9.39 -21.79 -6.92
N THR A 406 10.40 -21.42 -7.73
CA THR A 406 11.54 -22.29 -8.03
C THR A 406 12.46 -22.38 -6.84
N ARG A 407 12.21 -21.56 -5.81
CA ARG A 407 12.98 -21.51 -4.57
C ARG A 407 12.06 -21.46 -3.36
N ILE A 408 12.46 -22.10 -2.29
CA ILE A 408 11.82 -22.05 -0.98
C ILE A 408 12.76 -21.36 0.01
N TYR A 409 12.19 -20.61 0.93
CA TYR A 409 12.94 -19.91 1.97
C TYR A 409 12.63 -20.54 3.32
N VAL A 410 13.66 -21.03 3.99
CA VAL A 410 13.54 -21.73 5.27
C VAL A 410 14.21 -20.92 6.36
N LEU A 411 13.51 -20.65 7.47
CA LEU A 411 14.08 -19.98 8.62
C LEU A 411 14.84 -20.96 9.51
N THR A 412 16.05 -20.57 9.90
CA THR A 412 16.77 -21.27 10.96
C THR A 412 16.21 -20.88 12.32
N PRO A 413 16.43 -21.66 13.41
CA PRO A 413 16.08 -21.29 14.78
C PRO A 413 16.72 -19.97 15.25
N GLN A 414 17.75 -19.49 14.55
CA GLN A 414 18.46 -18.23 14.81
C GLN A 414 17.94 -17.09 13.91
N SER A 415 16.75 -17.26 13.29
CA SER A 415 16.11 -16.29 12.41
C SER A 415 16.90 -15.92 11.15
N LYS A 416 17.80 -16.78 10.68
CA LYS A 416 18.46 -16.61 9.39
C LYS A 416 17.64 -17.27 8.29
N VAL A 417 17.41 -16.55 7.20
CA VAL A 417 16.74 -17.09 6.01
C VAL A 417 17.74 -17.84 5.15
N VAL A 418 17.44 -19.10 4.83
CA VAL A 418 18.21 -19.94 3.91
C VAL A 418 17.36 -20.17 2.67
N GLU A 419 17.88 -19.76 1.53
CA GLU A 419 17.27 -19.93 0.22
C GLU A 419 17.63 -21.29 -0.37
N LEU A 420 16.63 -22.06 -0.81
CA LEU A 420 16.79 -23.39 -1.37
C LEU A 420 15.94 -23.55 -2.64
N PRO A 421 16.34 -24.38 -3.60
CA PRO A 421 15.50 -24.75 -4.73
C PRO A 421 14.19 -25.44 -4.29
N LYS A 422 13.10 -25.24 -5.03
CA LYS A 422 11.83 -25.97 -4.80
C LYS A 422 12.08 -27.48 -4.95
N GLY A 423 11.61 -28.25 -3.99
CA GLY A 423 11.85 -29.69 -3.90
C GLY A 423 13.06 -30.06 -3.05
N SER A 424 13.76 -29.08 -2.47
CA SER A 424 14.81 -29.33 -1.48
C SER A 424 14.26 -30.04 -0.25
N THR A 425 15.05 -30.94 0.27
CA THR A 425 14.74 -31.76 1.44
C THR A 425 15.29 -31.10 2.72
N PRO A 426 14.88 -31.54 3.93
CA PRO A 426 15.52 -31.11 5.17
C PRO A 426 17.03 -31.33 5.21
N LEU A 427 17.55 -32.28 4.44
CA LEU A 427 18.98 -32.57 4.33
C LEU A 427 19.69 -31.44 3.56
N ASP A 428 19.10 -30.95 2.47
CA ASP A 428 19.65 -29.84 1.68
C ASP A 428 19.69 -28.58 2.54
N PHE A 429 18.66 -28.35 3.36
CA PHE A 429 18.64 -27.25 4.32
C PHE A 429 19.77 -27.38 5.36
N ALA A 430 19.98 -28.57 5.93
CA ALA A 430 21.05 -28.79 6.89
C ALA A 430 22.42 -28.50 6.27
N TYR A 431 22.65 -28.93 5.03
CA TYR A 431 23.90 -28.67 4.27
C TYR A 431 24.09 -27.15 4.03
N ALA A 432 23.04 -26.44 3.59
CA ALA A 432 23.11 -25.01 3.34
C ALA A 432 23.45 -24.22 4.59
N VAL A 433 22.83 -24.56 5.74
CA VAL A 433 23.13 -23.93 7.04
C VAL A 433 24.56 -24.14 7.48
N HIS A 434 25.10 -25.35 7.29
CA HIS A 434 26.49 -25.66 7.66
C HIS A 434 27.50 -24.97 6.74
N THR A 435 27.22 -24.82 5.44
CA THR A 435 28.15 -24.20 4.49
C THR A 435 28.26 -22.68 4.71
N VAL A 436 27.19 -22.02 5.12
CA VAL A 436 27.21 -20.59 5.48
C VAL A 436 27.98 -20.33 6.79
N GLY A 437 28.04 -21.32 7.69
CA GLY A 437 28.80 -21.22 8.96
C GLY A 437 30.33 -21.41 8.81
N THR A 438 30.81 -21.98 7.72
CA THR A 438 32.23 -22.28 7.51
C THR A 438 32.99 -21.23 6.71
N ASN A 439 32.31 -20.26 6.07
CA ASN A 439 32.95 -19.17 5.33
C ASN A 439 33.30 -17.91 6.14
N ALA A 440 33.16 -17.95 7.44
CA ALA A 440 33.55 -16.85 8.35
C ALA A 440 34.88 -17.17 9.07
N GLY A 441 35.88 -17.66 8.36
CA GLY A 441 37.23 -17.87 8.93
C GLY A 441 38.12 -18.73 8.03
N THR A 442 39.16 -18.09 7.54
CA THR A 442 40.35 -18.62 6.90
C THR A 442 40.29 -18.93 5.39
N GLY A 443 41.00 -18.07 4.65
CA GLY A 443 41.48 -18.39 3.32
C GLY A 443 42.46 -19.56 3.41
N GLY A 444 42.31 -20.50 2.47
CA GLY A 444 43.22 -21.61 2.33
C GLY A 444 42.81 -22.46 1.12
N TYR A 445 43.53 -22.26 0.01
CA TYR A 445 43.46 -23.11 -1.17
C TYR A 445 43.77 -24.56 -0.81
N GLY A 446 42.98 -25.50 -1.29
CA GLY A 446 43.25 -26.92 -1.26
C GLY A 446 42.65 -27.61 -2.48
N HIS A 447 43.45 -27.77 -3.54
CA HIS A 447 43.22 -28.72 -4.62
C HIS A 447 43.05 -30.11 -4.00
N ILE A 448 42.02 -30.82 -4.38
CA ILE A 448 42.04 -32.29 -4.40
C ILE A 448 41.47 -32.72 -5.76
N GLY A 449 42.36 -33.24 -6.62
CA GLY A 449 41.99 -33.98 -7.80
C GLY A 449 41.83 -35.47 -7.46
N SER A 450 41.16 -36.13 -8.35
CA SER A 450 40.84 -37.52 -8.69
C SER A 450 39.45 -37.99 -8.31
#